data_9bbdc4f3d1ff80dbb0140b76e23b24d5
#
_entry.id   9bbdc4f3d1ff80dbb0140b76e23b24d5
#
_cell.length_a   1.000
_cell.length_b   1.000
_cell.length_c   1.000
_cell.angle_alpha   90.00
_cell.angle_beta   90.00
_cell.angle_gamma   90.00
#
_symmetry.space_group_name_H-M   'P 1'
#
loop_
_entity.id
_entity.type
_entity.pdbx_description
1 polymer ?
#
loop_
_entity_poly.entity_id
_entity_poly.type
_entity_poly.pdbx_seq_one_letter_code
_entity_poly.pdbx_strand_id
1 'polypeptide(L)'
;MKVLFRVDSSSQMGVGHLMRCLTLADELEKQNHSAAFICRELKGNLIKSIKNKVFILPVDKDFQSDDLYLSWLGATQEKDAKQTIQVIPDNADLLIVDSYALDEVWHKQLKPYTKKIMVIDDLADRSYDCDILLNQNLGFQAKDYNSKIRDDCNLLLGCEYALLRPQFAELRSKALLKRKNTA
;
A
#
# COMPACT_ATOMS: atom_id res chain seq x y z
N MET A 1 -4.19 5.26 -16.94
CA MET A 1 -3.80 3.95 -16.41
C MET A 1 -4.92 3.41 -15.52
N LYS A 2 -5.04 2.08 -15.44
CA LYS A 2 -5.87 1.39 -14.45
C LYS A 2 -5.00 0.98 -13.27
N VAL A 3 -5.19 1.62 -12.13
CA VAL A 3 -4.39 1.41 -10.91
C VAL A 3 -5.21 0.66 -9.87
N LEU A 4 -4.64 -0.38 -9.30
CA LEU A 4 -5.25 -1.17 -8.24
C LEU A 4 -4.42 -1.03 -6.97
N PHE A 5 -5.10 -0.95 -5.84
CA PHE A 5 -4.48 -0.91 -4.52
C PHE A 5 -4.85 -2.18 -3.74
N ARG A 6 -3.86 -3.01 -3.41
CA ARG A 6 -4.02 -4.09 -2.42
C ARG A 6 -3.62 -3.54 -1.06
N VAL A 7 -4.60 -3.21 -0.24
CA VAL A 7 -4.42 -2.59 1.07
C VAL A 7 -5.57 -2.95 1.99
N ASP A 8 -5.27 -3.11 3.28
CA ASP A 8 -6.26 -3.39 4.30
C ASP A 8 -6.30 -2.30 5.37
N SER A 9 -7.35 -2.32 6.16
CA SER A 9 -7.50 -1.60 7.42
C SER A 9 -8.25 -2.46 8.41
N SER A 10 -7.92 -2.37 9.68
CA SER A 10 -8.62 -3.11 10.75
C SER A 10 -8.44 -2.39 12.08
N SER A 11 -9.15 -2.86 13.11
CA SER A 11 -8.94 -2.38 14.48
C SER A 11 -7.56 -2.73 15.05
N GLN A 12 -6.85 -3.69 14.47
CA GLN A 12 -5.50 -4.10 14.90
C GLN A 12 -4.41 -3.31 14.18
N MET A 13 -4.44 -3.28 12.83
CA MET A 13 -3.41 -2.58 12.04
C MET A 13 -3.65 -1.07 11.93
N GLY A 14 -4.83 -0.59 12.30
CA GLY A 14 -5.21 0.81 12.15
C GLY A 14 -5.61 1.18 10.72
N VAL A 15 -5.54 2.47 10.41
CA VAL A 15 -6.06 3.04 9.15
C VAL A 15 -4.97 3.71 8.30
N GLY A 16 -3.73 3.77 8.77
CA GLY A 16 -2.63 4.53 8.14
C GLY A 16 -2.35 4.11 6.69
N HIS A 17 -2.25 2.80 6.45
CA HIS A 17 -2.05 2.23 5.12
C HIS A 17 -3.16 2.65 4.15
N LEU A 18 -4.42 2.44 4.54
CA LEU A 18 -5.55 2.83 3.71
C LEU A 18 -5.56 4.33 3.42
N MET A 19 -5.28 5.17 4.42
CA MET A 19 -5.32 6.64 4.26
C MET A 19 -4.26 7.16 3.30
N ARG A 20 -3.04 6.61 3.33
CA ARG A 20 -2.00 7.00 2.36
C ARG A 20 -2.31 6.50 0.94
N CYS A 21 -2.87 5.30 0.81
CA CYS A 21 -3.34 4.79 -0.48
C CYS A 21 -4.49 5.62 -1.06
N LEU A 22 -5.46 6.05 -0.24
CA LEU A 22 -6.53 6.95 -0.66
C LEU A 22 -5.98 8.31 -1.13
N THR A 23 -5.00 8.86 -0.43
CA THR A 23 -4.33 10.11 -0.83
C THR A 23 -3.69 9.99 -2.22
N LEU A 24 -3.00 8.88 -2.48
CA LEU A 24 -2.39 8.61 -3.79
C LEU A 24 -3.45 8.38 -4.86
N ALA A 25 -4.53 7.65 -4.54
CA ALA A 25 -5.63 7.41 -5.46
C ALA A 25 -6.33 8.70 -5.89
N ASP A 26 -6.63 9.60 -4.93
CA ASP A 26 -7.22 10.92 -5.21
C ASP A 26 -6.35 11.75 -6.17
N GLU A 27 -5.01 11.68 -6.03
CA GLU A 27 -4.09 12.41 -6.91
C GLU A 27 -4.01 11.78 -8.30
N LEU A 28 -3.98 10.47 -8.40
CA LEU A 28 -4.02 9.75 -9.66
C LEU A 28 -5.31 10.01 -10.45
N GLU A 29 -6.45 10.10 -9.77
CA GLU A 29 -7.74 10.41 -10.41
C GLU A 29 -7.78 11.84 -10.96
N LYS A 30 -7.20 12.82 -10.27
CA LYS A 30 -7.04 14.18 -10.79
C LYS A 30 -6.22 14.22 -12.08
N GLN A 31 -5.31 13.26 -12.25
CA GLN A 31 -4.49 13.10 -13.46
C GLN A 31 -5.16 12.18 -14.51
N ASN A 32 -6.47 11.94 -14.40
CA ASN A 32 -7.27 11.11 -15.31
C ASN A 32 -6.85 9.63 -15.35
N HIS A 33 -6.36 9.10 -14.23
CA HIS A 33 -6.17 7.66 -14.03
C HIS A 33 -7.37 7.08 -13.26
N SER A 34 -7.68 5.80 -13.46
CA SER A 34 -8.71 5.13 -12.66
C SER A 34 -8.08 4.38 -11.51
N ALA A 35 -8.66 4.51 -10.32
CA ALA A 35 -8.22 3.83 -9.12
C ALA A 35 -9.31 2.88 -8.60
N ALA A 36 -8.92 1.68 -8.16
CA ALA A 36 -9.80 0.75 -7.47
C ALA A 36 -9.03 0.03 -6.35
N PHE A 37 -9.73 -0.49 -5.38
CA PHE A 37 -9.16 -1.10 -4.18
C PHE A 37 -9.50 -2.58 -4.10
N ILE A 38 -8.59 -3.35 -3.54
CA ILE A 38 -8.76 -4.76 -3.17
C ILE A 38 -8.49 -4.83 -1.67
N CYS A 39 -9.52 -5.08 -0.88
CA CYS A 39 -9.47 -5.04 0.58
C CYS A 39 -10.09 -6.28 1.18
N ARG A 40 -9.50 -6.81 2.25
CA ARG A 40 -10.11 -7.90 3.03
C ARG A 40 -11.09 -7.33 4.05
N GLU A 41 -12.22 -8.02 4.23
CA GLU A 41 -13.30 -7.61 5.15
C GLU A 41 -12.95 -7.90 6.62
N LEU A 42 -11.84 -7.32 7.10
CA LEU A 42 -11.36 -7.49 8.47
C LEU A 42 -12.24 -6.74 9.48
N LYS A 43 -12.20 -7.15 10.75
CA LYS A 43 -12.95 -6.48 11.82
C LYS A 43 -12.47 -5.04 12.01
N GLY A 44 -13.41 -4.09 11.98
CA GLY A 44 -13.10 -2.66 12.12
C GLY A 44 -12.49 -2.01 10.88
N ASN A 45 -12.64 -2.65 9.70
CA ASN A 45 -12.22 -2.07 8.43
C ASN A 45 -12.98 -0.78 8.07
N LEU A 46 -12.40 0.01 7.20
CA LEU A 46 -13.01 1.24 6.66
C LEU A 46 -13.42 1.13 5.19
N ILE A 47 -13.69 -0.07 4.68
CA ILE A 47 -14.08 -0.31 3.27
C ILE A 47 -15.24 0.61 2.86
N LYS A 48 -16.24 0.80 3.73
CA LYS A 48 -17.40 1.64 3.46
C LYS A 48 -17.08 3.13 3.26
N SER A 49 -15.91 3.59 3.70
CA SER A 49 -15.47 4.98 3.51
C SER A 49 -14.73 5.21 2.18
N ILE A 50 -14.40 4.15 1.45
CA ILE A 50 -13.74 4.21 0.15
C ILE A 50 -14.79 4.59 -0.90
N LYS A 51 -14.56 5.67 -1.63
CA LYS A 51 -15.46 6.14 -2.71
C LYS A 51 -15.23 5.40 -4.03
N ASN A 52 -14.01 4.92 -4.24
CA ASN A 52 -13.61 4.15 -5.41
C ASN A 52 -14.26 2.77 -5.41
N LYS A 53 -14.21 2.09 -6.56
CA LYS A 53 -14.62 0.68 -6.64
C LYS A 53 -13.76 -0.17 -5.71
N VAL A 54 -14.40 -1.02 -4.90
CA VAL A 54 -13.71 -1.94 -3.99
C VAL A 54 -14.06 -3.38 -4.36
N PHE A 55 -13.04 -4.21 -4.50
CA PHE A 55 -13.15 -5.66 -4.56
C PHE A 55 -12.89 -6.20 -3.15
N ILE A 56 -13.86 -6.90 -2.59
CA ILE A 56 -13.79 -7.37 -1.21
C ILE A 56 -13.29 -8.82 -1.17
N LEU A 57 -12.21 -9.06 -0.45
CA LEU A 57 -11.70 -10.40 -0.17
C LEU A 57 -12.37 -10.93 1.11
N PRO A 58 -12.83 -12.20 1.10
CA PRO A 58 -13.44 -12.80 2.29
C PRO A 58 -12.39 -13.07 3.37
N VAL A 59 -12.80 -12.95 4.62
CA VAL A 59 -12.00 -13.36 5.78
C VAL A 59 -11.94 -14.88 5.87
N ASP A 60 -10.77 -15.41 6.20
CA ASP A 60 -10.61 -16.79 6.61
C ASP A 60 -10.84 -16.90 8.12
N LYS A 61 -12.02 -17.37 8.52
CA LYS A 61 -12.43 -17.43 9.93
C LYS A 61 -11.61 -18.40 10.76
N ASP A 62 -11.03 -19.40 10.13
CA ASP A 62 -10.27 -20.46 10.79
C ASP A 62 -8.75 -20.17 10.74
N PHE A 63 -8.34 -19.09 10.09
CA PHE A 63 -6.93 -18.71 9.98
C PHE A 63 -6.40 -18.15 11.30
N GLN A 64 -5.32 -18.76 11.77
CA GLN A 64 -4.55 -18.31 12.92
C GLN A 64 -3.06 -18.32 12.55
N SER A 65 -2.29 -17.39 13.09
CA SER A 65 -0.85 -17.29 12.87
C SER A 65 -0.18 -16.66 14.09
N ASP A 66 0.99 -17.20 14.47
CA ASP A 66 1.87 -16.57 15.45
C ASP A 66 2.65 -15.39 14.86
N ASP A 67 2.75 -15.30 13.53
CA ASP A 67 3.30 -14.14 12.84
C ASP A 67 2.30 -12.98 12.92
N LEU A 68 2.77 -11.86 13.46
CA LEU A 68 1.96 -10.66 13.69
C LEU A 68 1.32 -10.14 12.40
N TYR A 69 2.10 -10.04 11.33
CA TYR A 69 1.64 -9.44 10.09
C TYR A 69 0.71 -10.36 9.30
N LEU A 70 0.97 -11.67 9.32
CA LEU A 70 0.03 -12.65 8.77
C LEU A 70 -1.28 -12.69 9.56
N SER A 71 -1.22 -12.54 10.89
CA SER A 71 -2.43 -12.43 11.71
C SER A 71 -3.27 -11.20 11.35
N TRP A 72 -2.63 -10.09 10.98
CA TRP A 72 -3.31 -8.89 10.49
C TRP A 72 -3.89 -9.09 9.09
N LEU A 73 -3.20 -9.81 8.21
CA LEU A 73 -3.70 -10.15 6.88
C LEU A 73 -4.94 -11.05 6.95
N GLY A 74 -5.01 -11.91 7.96
CA GLY A 74 -6.12 -12.84 8.16
C GLY A 74 -6.20 -13.96 7.11
N ALA A 75 -5.06 -14.29 6.47
CA ALA A 75 -4.92 -15.37 5.50
C ALA A 75 -3.43 -15.69 5.28
N THR A 76 -3.12 -16.85 4.67
CA THR A 76 -1.77 -17.06 4.13
C THR A 76 -1.54 -16.19 2.89
N GLN A 77 -0.29 -15.90 2.55
CA GLN A 77 0.06 -15.15 1.33
C GLN A 77 -0.47 -15.83 0.07
N GLU A 78 -0.39 -17.17 -0.01
CA GLU A 78 -0.87 -17.95 -1.16
C GLU A 78 -2.39 -17.84 -1.31
N LYS A 79 -3.13 -17.87 -0.20
CA LYS A 79 -4.59 -17.70 -0.21
C LYS A 79 -4.97 -16.28 -0.63
N ASP A 80 -4.28 -15.28 -0.08
CA ASP A 80 -4.50 -13.88 -0.44
C ASP A 80 -4.19 -13.63 -1.92
N ALA A 81 -3.08 -14.16 -2.44
CA ALA A 81 -2.72 -14.05 -3.85
C ALA A 81 -3.81 -14.68 -4.76
N LYS A 82 -4.26 -15.90 -4.45
CA LYS A 82 -5.34 -16.56 -5.21
C LYS A 82 -6.64 -15.75 -5.21
N GLN A 83 -7.04 -15.22 -4.06
CA GLN A 83 -8.24 -14.39 -3.95
C GLN A 83 -8.07 -13.07 -4.71
N THR A 84 -6.90 -12.44 -4.64
CA THR A 84 -6.59 -11.22 -5.39
C THR A 84 -6.65 -11.47 -6.90
N ILE A 85 -6.07 -12.56 -7.39
CA ILE A 85 -6.10 -12.96 -8.81
C ILE A 85 -7.54 -13.14 -9.32
N GLN A 86 -8.44 -13.69 -8.50
CA GLN A 86 -9.84 -13.89 -8.89
C GLN A 86 -10.62 -12.59 -9.10
N VAL A 87 -10.20 -11.51 -8.47
CA VAL A 87 -10.90 -10.21 -8.52
C VAL A 87 -10.16 -9.14 -9.32
N ILE A 88 -8.88 -9.37 -9.64
CA ILE A 88 -8.10 -8.41 -10.43
C ILE A 88 -8.68 -8.32 -11.84
N PRO A 89 -9.07 -7.13 -12.31
CA PRO A 89 -9.60 -6.99 -13.67
C PRO A 89 -8.48 -7.15 -14.72
N ASP A 90 -8.84 -7.65 -15.87
CA ASP A 90 -7.93 -7.71 -17.01
C ASP A 90 -7.33 -6.34 -17.33
N ASN A 91 -6.05 -6.34 -17.71
CA ASN A 91 -5.30 -5.14 -18.08
C ASN A 91 -5.09 -4.11 -16.94
N ALA A 92 -4.82 -4.57 -15.73
CA ALA A 92 -4.28 -3.71 -14.69
C ALA A 92 -2.90 -3.17 -15.12
N ASP A 93 -2.75 -1.83 -15.14
CA ASP A 93 -1.47 -1.21 -15.53
C ASP A 93 -0.50 -1.18 -14.35
N LEU A 94 -1.00 -0.96 -13.13
CA LEU A 94 -0.21 -0.87 -11.92
C LEU A 94 -0.98 -1.48 -10.74
N LEU A 95 -0.33 -2.38 -10.02
CA LEU A 95 -0.79 -2.90 -8.73
C LEU A 95 0.08 -2.29 -7.63
N ILE A 96 -0.53 -1.48 -6.77
CA ILE A 96 0.12 -0.89 -5.59
C ILE A 96 -0.21 -1.75 -4.39
N VAL A 97 0.82 -2.21 -3.68
CA VAL A 97 0.72 -3.10 -2.52
C VAL A 97 1.21 -2.36 -1.29
N ASP A 98 0.34 -2.25 -0.29
CA ASP A 98 0.65 -1.65 1.00
C ASP A 98 0.25 -2.59 2.13
N SER A 99 1.15 -3.52 2.45
CA SER A 99 0.93 -4.55 3.47
C SER A 99 2.25 -5.10 3.99
N TYR A 100 2.39 -5.22 5.30
CA TYR A 100 3.57 -5.81 5.93
C TYR A 100 3.64 -7.35 5.80
N ALA A 101 2.53 -7.99 5.48
CA ALA A 101 2.44 -9.44 5.34
C ALA A 101 2.71 -9.97 3.92
N LEU A 102 2.83 -9.10 2.92
CA LEU A 102 3.01 -9.49 1.53
C LEU A 102 4.45 -9.22 1.08
N ASP A 103 5.14 -10.25 0.62
CA ASP A 103 6.53 -10.22 0.21
C ASP A 103 6.73 -10.68 -1.25
N GLU A 104 7.94 -10.97 -1.64
CA GLU A 104 8.29 -11.40 -2.99
C GLU A 104 7.54 -12.65 -3.45
N VAL A 105 7.15 -13.56 -2.53
CA VAL A 105 6.42 -14.79 -2.88
C VAL A 105 5.02 -14.42 -3.40
N TRP A 106 4.37 -13.49 -2.75
CA TRP A 106 3.08 -12.95 -3.19
C TRP A 106 3.23 -12.15 -4.49
N HIS A 107 4.22 -11.26 -4.57
CA HIS A 107 4.44 -10.43 -5.76
C HIS A 107 4.67 -11.27 -7.02
N LYS A 108 5.47 -12.35 -6.94
CA LYS A 108 5.72 -13.27 -8.05
C LYS A 108 4.43 -13.92 -8.58
N GLN A 109 3.48 -14.21 -7.71
CA GLN A 109 2.19 -14.78 -8.12
C GLN A 109 1.31 -13.76 -8.86
N LEU A 110 1.40 -12.46 -8.52
CA LEU A 110 0.59 -11.39 -9.12
C LEU A 110 1.18 -10.82 -10.42
N LYS A 111 2.48 -10.96 -10.66
CA LYS A 111 3.16 -10.46 -11.87
C LYS A 111 2.48 -10.80 -13.20
N PRO A 112 1.95 -12.01 -13.43
CA PRO A 112 1.29 -12.33 -14.69
C PRO A 112 -0.01 -11.55 -14.93
N TYR A 113 -0.57 -10.92 -13.91
CA TYR A 113 -1.90 -10.28 -13.94
C TYR A 113 -1.85 -8.75 -13.94
N THR A 114 -0.67 -8.16 -13.88
CA THR A 114 -0.46 -6.70 -13.92
C THR A 114 0.81 -6.35 -14.69
N LYS A 115 0.85 -5.18 -15.31
CA LYS A 115 2.05 -4.76 -16.05
C LYS A 115 3.19 -4.38 -15.11
N LYS A 116 2.88 -3.76 -13.96
CA LYS A 116 3.85 -3.33 -12.96
C LYS A 116 3.32 -3.51 -11.54
N ILE A 117 4.24 -3.73 -10.61
CA ILE A 117 3.97 -3.77 -9.17
C ILE A 117 4.76 -2.63 -8.50
N MET A 118 4.05 -1.85 -7.68
CA MET A 118 4.64 -0.90 -6.75
C MET A 118 4.37 -1.35 -5.32
N VAL A 119 5.39 -1.32 -4.49
CA VAL A 119 5.27 -1.60 -3.05
C VAL A 119 5.44 -0.32 -2.25
N ILE A 120 4.59 -0.09 -1.27
CA ILE A 120 4.79 0.92 -0.22
C ILE A 120 5.29 0.17 1.01
N ASP A 121 6.50 0.51 1.46
CA ASP A 121 7.17 -0.14 2.58
C ASP A 121 7.60 0.88 3.64
N ASP A 122 7.73 0.40 4.89
CA ASP A 122 8.17 1.20 6.02
C ASP A 122 9.30 0.52 6.82
N LEU A 123 9.65 -0.74 6.50
CA LEU A 123 10.42 -1.60 7.40
C LEU A 123 11.76 -2.04 6.81
N ALA A 124 11.88 -2.20 5.49
CA ALA A 124 13.05 -2.76 4.80
C ALA A 124 13.52 -4.11 5.38
N ASP A 125 12.59 -4.97 5.80
CA ASP A 125 12.86 -6.20 6.56
C ASP A 125 12.65 -7.50 5.78
N ARG A 126 12.09 -7.43 4.55
CA ARG A 126 11.78 -8.59 3.71
C ARG A 126 12.20 -8.37 2.26
N SER A 127 12.05 -9.38 1.41
CA SER A 127 12.36 -9.30 -0.03
C SER A 127 11.13 -8.87 -0.83
N TYR A 128 11.35 -8.11 -1.92
CA TYR A 128 10.30 -7.58 -2.77
C TYR A 128 10.58 -7.88 -4.25
N ASP A 129 9.60 -8.40 -4.97
CA ASP A 129 9.66 -8.54 -6.42
C ASP A 129 8.74 -7.50 -7.07
N CYS A 130 9.18 -6.25 -7.09
CA CYS A 130 8.43 -5.09 -7.57
C CYS A 130 9.25 -4.25 -8.55
N ASP A 131 8.54 -3.39 -9.31
CA ASP A 131 9.15 -2.45 -10.25
C ASP A 131 9.44 -1.10 -9.61
N ILE A 132 8.67 -0.73 -8.58
CA ILE A 132 8.80 0.51 -7.83
C ILE A 132 8.65 0.18 -6.34
N LEU A 133 9.55 0.71 -5.52
CA LEU A 133 9.43 0.64 -4.07
C LEU A 133 9.47 2.06 -3.48
N LEU A 134 8.42 2.39 -2.73
CA LEU A 134 8.30 3.65 -2.01
C LEU A 134 8.53 3.40 -0.52
N ASN A 135 9.49 4.10 0.07
CA ASN A 135 9.57 4.27 1.52
C ASN A 135 9.70 5.76 1.86
N GLN A 136 8.61 6.32 2.38
CA GLN A 136 8.48 7.74 2.68
C GLN A 136 9.12 8.18 4.00
N ASN A 137 9.70 7.24 4.76
CA ASN A 137 10.25 7.52 6.09
C ASN A 137 11.65 8.14 6.02
N LEU A 138 11.94 8.99 7.00
CA LEU A 138 13.26 9.59 7.16
C LEU A 138 14.29 8.52 7.56
N GLY A 139 15.47 8.58 6.96
CA GLY A 139 16.64 7.79 7.36
C GLY A 139 16.88 6.53 6.53
N PHE A 140 15.91 6.04 5.76
CA PHE A 140 16.12 4.90 4.85
C PHE A 140 16.95 5.30 3.63
N GLN A 141 17.84 4.41 3.22
CA GLN A 141 18.75 4.57 2.09
C GLN A 141 18.71 3.33 1.18
N ALA A 142 19.19 3.45 -0.05
CA ALA A 142 19.23 2.35 -1.00
C ALA A 142 19.93 1.09 -0.45
N LYS A 143 20.98 1.26 0.38
CA LYS A 143 21.69 0.16 1.03
C LYS A 143 20.81 -0.72 1.92
N ASP A 144 19.73 -0.19 2.49
CA ASP A 144 18.83 -0.93 3.37
C ASP A 144 17.98 -1.95 2.59
N TYR A 145 17.90 -1.76 1.27
CA TYR A 145 17.23 -2.63 0.32
C TYR A 145 18.18 -3.51 -0.50
N ASN A 146 19.50 -3.45 -0.26
CA ASN A 146 20.46 -4.33 -0.92
C ASN A 146 20.06 -5.80 -0.72
N SER A 147 20.11 -6.60 -1.80
CA SER A 147 19.67 -8.01 -1.83
C SER A 147 18.19 -8.28 -1.54
N LYS A 148 17.39 -7.25 -1.31
CA LYS A 148 15.94 -7.39 -1.04
C LYS A 148 15.05 -7.03 -2.23
N ILE A 149 15.60 -6.35 -3.22
CA ILE A 149 14.93 -5.93 -4.45
C ILE A 149 15.72 -6.34 -5.68
N ARG A 150 15.09 -6.28 -6.84
CA ARG A 150 15.78 -6.45 -8.13
C ARG A 150 16.62 -5.20 -8.45
N ASP A 151 17.67 -5.38 -9.23
CA ASP A 151 18.57 -4.30 -9.66
C ASP A 151 17.84 -3.20 -10.50
N ASP A 152 16.78 -3.58 -11.20
CA ASP A 152 15.96 -2.67 -12.03
C ASP A 152 14.78 -2.04 -11.28
N CYS A 153 14.64 -2.27 -9.98
CA CYS A 153 13.61 -1.65 -9.16
C CYS A 153 13.89 -0.16 -8.95
N ASN A 154 12.90 0.67 -9.24
CA ASN A 154 12.99 2.11 -8.98
C ASN A 154 12.69 2.41 -7.51
N LEU A 155 13.66 2.96 -6.78
CA LEU A 155 13.53 3.33 -5.36
C LEU A 155 13.12 4.79 -5.21
N LEU A 156 12.03 5.01 -4.49
CA LEU A 156 11.52 6.33 -4.08
C LEU A 156 11.66 6.42 -2.55
N LEU A 157 12.77 6.99 -2.07
CA LEU A 157 13.13 6.98 -0.65
C LEU A 157 13.15 8.39 -0.07
N GLY A 158 12.52 8.55 1.09
CA GLY A 158 12.59 9.79 1.87
C GLY A 158 11.30 10.60 1.89
N CYS A 159 11.32 11.64 2.72
CA CYS A 159 10.15 12.45 3.02
C CYS A 159 9.62 13.27 1.82
N GLU A 160 10.39 13.44 0.78
CA GLU A 160 9.95 14.08 -0.48
C GLU A 160 8.86 13.29 -1.20
N TYR A 161 8.78 11.98 -0.95
CA TYR A 161 7.75 11.08 -1.48
C TYR A 161 6.60 10.84 -0.52
N ALA A 162 6.50 11.65 0.56
CA ALA A 162 5.48 11.44 1.59
C ALA A 162 4.07 11.62 1.04
N LEU A 163 3.24 10.59 1.18
CA LEU A 163 1.85 10.55 0.78
C LEU A 163 0.97 11.31 1.79
N LEU A 164 1.07 12.63 1.75
CA LEU A 164 0.34 13.53 2.65
C LEU A 164 -0.86 14.15 1.96
N ARG A 165 -1.98 14.21 2.68
CA ARG A 165 -3.18 14.90 2.19
C ARG A 165 -2.89 16.37 1.87
N PRO A 166 -3.44 16.94 0.78
CA PRO A 166 -3.18 18.34 0.36
C PRO A 166 -3.39 19.37 1.46
N GLN A 167 -4.34 19.13 2.38
CA GLN A 167 -4.61 20.02 3.52
C GLN A 167 -3.39 20.29 4.40
N PHE A 168 -2.45 19.34 4.50
CA PHE A 168 -1.19 19.58 5.24
C PHE A 168 -0.32 20.64 4.57
N ALA A 169 -0.25 20.64 3.23
CA ALA A 169 0.47 21.66 2.48
C ALA A 169 -0.20 23.03 2.62
N GLU A 170 -1.52 23.11 2.52
CA GLU A 170 -2.29 24.36 2.65
C GLU A 170 -2.14 24.99 4.05
N LEU A 171 -2.08 24.17 5.10
CA LEU A 171 -1.97 24.65 6.48
C LEU A 171 -0.53 24.95 6.91
N ARG A 172 0.49 24.54 6.13
CA ARG A 172 1.90 24.66 6.50
C ARG A 172 2.32 26.09 6.80
N SER A 173 1.97 27.04 5.93
CA SER A 173 2.32 28.47 6.11
C SER A 173 1.69 29.04 7.37
N LYS A 174 0.44 28.74 7.65
CA LYS A 174 -0.26 29.16 8.87
C LYS A 174 0.37 28.56 10.14
N ALA A 175 0.74 27.28 10.10
CA ALA A 175 1.39 26.59 11.22
C ALA A 175 2.79 27.18 11.51
N LEU A 176 3.58 27.49 10.48
CA LEU A 176 4.90 28.10 10.63
C LEU A 176 4.82 29.53 11.20
N LEU A 177 3.85 30.33 10.78
CA LEU A 177 3.61 31.66 11.35
C LEU A 177 3.23 31.58 12.83
N LYS A 178 2.36 30.66 13.21
CA LYS A 178 1.97 30.45 14.60
C LYS A 178 3.15 30.07 15.49
N ARG A 179 4.04 29.20 15.01
CA ARG A 179 5.27 28.82 15.76
C ARG A 179 6.22 29.99 15.97
N LYS A 180 6.40 30.86 14.98
CA LYS A 180 7.25 32.07 15.13
C LYS A 180 6.71 33.07 16.16
N ASN A 181 5.38 33.09 16.33
CA ASN A 181 4.75 34.04 17.29
C ASN A 181 4.61 33.44 18.70
N THR A 182 4.96 32.17 18.92
CA THR A 182 4.91 31.49 20.23
C THR A 182 6.29 31.12 20.79
N ALA A 183 7.36 31.43 20.09
CA ALA A 183 8.76 31.32 20.53
C ALA A 183 9.32 32.69 20.92
#